data_b0ee788fdf9bb96fb12e6797cbfaf7ba
#
_entry.id   b0ee788fdf9bb96fb12e6797cbfaf7ba
#
_cell.length_a   1.000
_cell.length_b   1.000
_cell.length_c   1.000
_cell.angle_alpha   90.00
_cell.angle_beta   90.00
_cell.angle_gamma   90.00
#
_symmetry.space_group_name_H-M   'P 1'
#
loop_
_entity.id
_entity.type
_entity.pdbx_description
1 polymer ?
#
loop_
_entity_poly.entity_id
_entity_poly.type
_entity_poly.pdbx_seq_one_letter_code
_entity_poly.pdbx_strand_id
1 'polypeptide(L)'
;VYEQANVAPKSRTPHREIGYGYRVTFDVEGAAETPGTELFRSPDAVFYLSDPIRGMLGFARDGYLNTFSYNIQPGQRLNIGIEGDNKATRLFINGKLVEELNIQQRFFDKEGKTKMNYVRTLVFPLEQAGEFKSKISNLKVYKK
;
A
#
# COMPACT_ATOMS: atom_id res chain seq x y z
N VAL A 1 -16.68 3.61 -10.27
CA VAL A 1 -16.87 2.16 -10.20
C VAL A 1 -15.52 1.48 -10.36
N TYR A 2 -15.20 0.60 -9.45
CA TYR A 2 -13.96 -0.18 -9.50
C TYR A 2 -14.19 -1.52 -10.18
N GLU A 3 -13.29 -1.92 -11.06
CA GLU A 3 -13.29 -3.24 -11.69
C GLU A 3 -12.15 -4.07 -11.10
N GLN A 4 -12.40 -5.34 -10.79
CA GLN A 4 -11.37 -6.23 -10.30
C GLN A 4 -10.33 -6.50 -11.40
N ALA A 5 -9.07 -6.29 -11.08
CA ALA A 5 -7.97 -6.61 -11.97
C ALA A 5 -7.49 -8.03 -11.69
N ASN A 6 -7.31 -8.83 -12.73
CA ASN A 6 -6.72 -10.15 -12.61
C ASN A 6 -5.21 -10.00 -12.43
N VAL A 7 -4.79 -10.02 -11.19
CA VAL A 7 -3.37 -9.97 -10.85
C VAL A 7 -3.07 -11.15 -9.94
N ALA A 8 -2.31 -12.09 -10.46
CA ALA A 8 -1.80 -13.18 -9.65
C ALA A 8 -0.48 -12.76 -9.01
N PRO A 9 -0.24 -13.09 -7.74
CA PRO A 9 1.08 -12.97 -7.16
C PRO A 9 2.10 -13.74 -8.02
N LYS A 10 3.28 -13.16 -8.25
CA LYS A 10 4.33 -13.73 -9.11
C LYS A 10 3.91 -13.91 -10.58
N SER A 11 3.00 -13.07 -11.05
CA SER A 11 2.60 -13.06 -12.46
C SER A 11 3.80 -12.68 -13.35
N ARG A 12 3.98 -13.39 -14.46
CA ARG A 12 4.93 -13.03 -15.51
C ARG A 12 4.37 -12.00 -16.48
N THR A 13 3.22 -11.45 -16.17
CA THR A 13 2.59 -10.42 -17.00
C THR A 13 3.53 -9.23 -17.13
N PRO A 14 3.68 -8.65 -18.34
CA PRO A 14 4.46 -7.43 -18.51
C PRO A 14 4.02 -6.33 -17.57
N HIS A 15 4.93 -5.46 -17.18
CA HIS A 15 4.63 -4.31 -16.33
C HIS A 15 3.49 -3.51 -16.93
N ARG A 16 2.46 -3.29 -16.14
CA ARG A 16 1.26 -2.63 -16.58
C ARG A 16 0.82 -1.61 -15.55
N GLU A 17 0.77 -0.38 -15.94
CA GLU A 17 0.23 0.69 -15.11
C GLU A 17 -1.30 0.62 -15.09
N ILE A 18 -1.88 0.64 -13.89
CA ILE A 18 -3.34 0.70 -13.74
C ILE A 18 -3.85 2.14 -13.86
N GLY A 19 -2.94 3.12 -13.85
CA GLY A 19 -3.32 4.52 -13.91
C GLY A 19 -3.82 5.06 -12.57
N TYR A 20 -4.51 6.17 -12.59
CA TYR A 20 -5.12 6.73 -11.40
C TYR A 20 -6.37 5.94 -11.01
N GLY A 21 -6.56 5.74 -9.74
CA GLY A 21 -7.73 5.04 -9.24
C GLY A 21 -7.53 3.54 -9.17
N TYR A 22 -6.82 3.09 -8.17
CA TYR A 22 -6.73 1.68 -7.83
C TYR A 22 -7.26 1.45 -6.42
N ARG A 23 -7.63 0.21 -6.16
CA ARG A 23 -8.00 -0.25 -4.83
C ARG A 23 -7.39 -1.62 -4.57
N VAL A 24 -6.74 -1.77 -3.44
CA VAL A 24 -6.22 -3.07 -2.97
C VAL A 24 -6.92 -3.39 -1.66
N THR A 25 -7.51 -4.58 -1.56
CA THR A 25 -8.15 -5.04 -0.33
C THR A 25 -7.60 -6.40 0.06
N PHE A 26 -7.51 -6.63 1.36
CA PHE A 26 -7.10 -7.93 1.89
C PHE A 26 -7.59 -8.08 3.33
N ASP A 27 -7.68 -9.35 3.74
CA ASP A 27 -7.94 -9.69 5.14
C ASP A 27 -6.63 -9.96 5.84
N VAL A 28 -6.52 -9.52 7.07
CA VAL A 28 -5.33 -9.73 7.90
C VAL A 28 -5.72 -10.23 9.28
N GLU A 29 -4.96 -11.23 9.75
CA GLU A 29 -4.88 -11.59 11.16
C GLU A 29 -3.51 -11.16 11.64
N GLY A 30 -3.47 -10.11 12.46
CA GLY A 30 -2.24 -9.44 12.85
C GLY A 30 -1.36 -10.26 13.76
N ALA A 31 -0.06 -10.07 13.59
CA ALA A 31 0.96 -10.58 14.49
C ALA A 31 1.99 -9.47 14.75
N ALA A 32 2.85 -9.66 15.75
CA ALA A 32 3.92 -8.70 16.01
C ALA A 32 4.96 -8.75 14.90
N GLU A 33 4.97 -7.75 14.04
CA GLU A 33 5.91 -7.64 12.93
C GLU A 33 7.12 -6.82 13.30
N THR A 34 8.27 -7.19 12.73
CA THR A 34 9.49 -6.41 12.88
C THR A 34 9.40 -5.16 11.99
N PRO A 35 9.87 -3.99 12.45
CA PRO A 35 9.93 -2.81 11.57
C PRO A 35 10.69 -3.11 10.28
N GLY A 36 10.13 -2.68 9.15
CA GLY A 36 10.64 -2.99 7.82
C GLY A 36 10.00 -4.21 7.17
N THR A 37 9.01 -4.84 7.81
CA THR A 37 8.29 -5.98 7.22
C THR A 37 7.42 -5.52 6.07
N GLU A 38 7.73 -6.05 4.88
CA GLU A 38 7.03 -5.72 3.65
C GLU A 38 5.83 -6.65 3.45
N LEU A 39 4.72 -6.09 2.97
CA LEU A 39 3.54 -6.86 2.59
C LEU A 39 3.62 -7.31 1.15
N PHE A 40 3.77 -6.37 0.25
CA PHE A 40 3.93 -6.66 -1.17
C PHE A 40 4.71 -5.54 -1.86
N ARG A 41 5.23 -5.88 -3.04
CA ARG A 41 5.95 -4.95 -3.90
C ARG A 41 5.28 -4.84 -5.26
N SER A 42 5.34 -3.65 -5.82
CA SER A 42 5.16 -3.43 -7.25
C SER A 42 6.52 -2.99 -7.85
N PRO A 43 6.66 -2.91 -9.18
CA PRO A 43 7.89 -2.42 -9.78
C PRO A 43 8.35 -1.04 -9.32
N ASP A 44 7.44 -0.19 -8.83
CA ASP A 44 7.76 1.18 -8.43
C ASP A 44 7.44 1.52 -6.97
N ALA A 45 6.88 0.58 -6.22
CA ALA A 45 6.50 0.86 -4.84
C ALA A 45 6.66 -0.36 -3.94
N VAL A 46 6.80 -0.11 -2.64
CA VAL A 46 6.80 -1.13 -1.60
C VAL A 46 5.71 -0.78 -0.59
N PHE A 47 4.87 -1.74 -0.26
CA PHE A 47 3.86 -1.59 0.80
C PHE A 47 4.32 -2.35 2.03
N TYR A 48 4.29 -1.68 3.17
CA TYR A 48 4.75 -2.24 4.44
C TYR A 48 3.60 -2.59 5.36
N LEU A 49 3.67 -3.77 5.96
CA LEU A 49 2.85 -4.08 7.15
C LEU A 49 3.34 -3.30 8.36
N SER A 50 4.66 -3.13 8.44
CA SER A 50 5.32 -2.37 9.49
C SER A 50 6.48 -1.61 8.85
N ASP A 51 6.37 -0.31 8.74
CA ASP A 51 7.41 0.47 8.10
C ASP A 51 8.70 0.51 8.92
N PRO A 52 9.86 0.75 8.28
CA PRO A 52 11.14 0.64 8.97
C PRO A 52 11.42 1.77 9.97
N ILE A 53 10.67 2.86 9.93
CA ILE A 53 10.91 4.04 10.78
C ILE A 53 9.93 4.09 11.94
N ARG A 54 8.63 3.94 11.69
CA ARG A 54 7.57 4.12 12.66
C ARG A 54 6.85 2.84 13.05
N GLY A 55 7.04 1.76 12.29
CA GLY A 55 6.32 0.50 12.52
C GLY A 55 4.84 0.56 12.17
N MET A 56 4.44 1.45 11.28
CA MET A 56 3.06 1.66 10.85
C MET A 56 2.80 1.03 9.49
N LEU A 57 1.53 0.88 9.11
CA LEU A 57 1.16 0.63 7.72
C LEU A 57 1.66 1.77 6.86
N GLY A 58 2.30 1.47 5.74
CA GLY A 58 2.82 2.50 4.89
C GLY A 58 3.27 2.00 3.54
N PHE A 59 3.78 2.91 2.75
CA PHE A 59 4.34 2.58 1.44
C PHE A 59 5.51 3.50 1.13
N ALA A 60 6.43 3.00 0.32
CA ALA A 60 7.57 3.76 -0.16
C ALA A 60 7.58 3.80 -1.68
N ARG A 61 7.94 4.95 -2.23
CA ARG A 61 8.12 5.17 -3.66
C ARG A 61 9.20 6.24 -3.87
N ASP A 62 10.08 6.01 -4.82
CA ASP A 62 11.16 6.96 -5.16
C ASP A 62 12.02 7.37 -3.96
N GLY A 63 12.24 6.45 -3.01
CA GLY A 63 13.01 6.73 -1.80
C GLY A 63 12.27 7.49 -0.72
N TYR A 64 10.98 7.77 -0.90
CA TYR A 64 10.13 8.45 0.09
C TYR A 64 9.18 7.47 0.75
N LEU A 65 9.06 7.59 2.06
CA LEU A 65 8.18 6.77 2.88
C LEU A 65 6.97 7.60 3.32
N ASN A 66 5.78 7.05 3.09
CA ASN A 66 4.52 7.58 3.62
C ASN A 66 3.92 6.55 4.57
N THR A 67 3.50 6.99 5.72
CA THR A 67 2.89 6.11 6.71
C THR A 67 1.52 6.59 7.08
N PHE A 68 0.60 5.65 7.20
CA PHE A 68 -0.65 5.88 7.90
C PHE A 68 -0.40 5.86 9.41
N SER A 69 -1.26 6.51 10.16
CA SER A 69 -1.19 6.49 11.63
C SER A 69 -1.90 5.24 12.17
N TYR A 70 -1.60 4.08 11.61
CA TYR A 70 -2.25 2.83 11.95
C TYR A 70 -1.23 1.70 12.09
N ASN A 71 -1.28 1.04 13.23
CA ASN A 71 -0.45 -0.12 13.53
C ASN A 71 -1.38 -1.31 13.80
N ILE A 72 -1.23 -2.39 13.04
CA ILE A 72 -2.00 -3.61 13.25
C ILE A 72 -1.48 -4.30 14.50
N GLN A 73 -2.38 -4.51 15.45
CA GLN A 73 -2.02 -5.18 16.70
C GLN A 73 -2.08 -6.70 16.55
N PRO A 74 -1.25 -7.44 17.34
CA PRO A 74 -1.34 -8.89 17.36
C PRO A 74 -2.75 -9.37 17.71
N GLY A 75 -3.24 -10.34 16.98
CA GLY A 75 -4.56 -10.92 17.18
C GLY A 75 -5.72 -10.16 16.56
N GLN A 76 -5.51 -8.96 16.04
CA GLN A 76 -6.56 -8.25 15.32
C GLN A 76 -6.89 -8.94 14.01
N ARG A 77 -8.18 -9.04 13.72
CA ARG A 77 -8.70 -9.52 12.44
C ARG A 77 -9.39 -8.35 11.76
N LEU A 78 -8.85 -7.95 10.63
CA LEU A 78 -9.28 -6.74 9.92
C LEU A 78 -9.38 -7.02 8.42
N ASN A 79 -10.30 -6.30 7.77
CA ASN A 79 -10.23 -6.09 6.34
C ASN A 79 -9.57 -4.74 6.11
N ILE A 80 -8.52 -4.70 5.30
CA ILE A 80 -7.79 -3.49 4.97
C ILE A 80 -8.04 -3.15 3.51
N GLY A 81 -8.34 -1.89 3.22
CA GLY A 81 -8.42 -1.35 1.89
C GLY A 81 -7.49 -0.15 1.74
N ILE A 82 -6.78 -0.11 0.63
CA ILE A 82 -5.93 1.03 0.27
C ILE A 82 -6.37 1.49 -1.11
N GLU A 83 -6.76 2.75 -1.21
CA GLU A 83 -7.16 3.37 -2.46
C GLU A 83 -6.20 4.51 -2.80
N GLY A 84 -5.82 4.59 -4.07
CA GLY A 84 -5.08 5.73 -4.58
C GLY A 84 -5.79 6.33 -5.79
N ASP A 85 -5.93 7.65 -5.81
CA ASP A 85 -6.46 8.38 -6.95
C ASP A 85 -5.65 9.66 -7.19
N ASN A 86 -6.14 10.56 -8.04
CA ASN A 86 -5.44 11.80 -8.35
C ASN A 86 -5.50 12.85 -7.22
N LYS A 87 -6.15 12.54 -6.11
CA LYS A 87 -6.31 13.46 -4.97
C LYS A 87 -5.60 12.99 -3.72
N ALA A 88 -5.66 11.70 -3.44
CA ALA A 88 -5.18 11.17 -2.16
C ALA A 88 -4.93 9.66 -2.23
N THR A 89 -4.22 9.18 -1.22
CA THR A 89 -4.18 7.76 -0.87
C THR A 89 -4.94 7.58 0.43
N ARG A 90 -5.86 6.62 0.46
CA ARG A 90 -6.79 6.43 1.58
C ARG A 90 -6.65 5.05 2.17
N LEU A 91 -6.79 4.99 3.50
CA LEU A 91 -6.83 3.75 4.25
C LEU A 91 -8.24 3.48 4.75
N PHE A 92 -8.74 2.28 4.45
CA PHE A 92 -10.02 1.78 4.94
C PHE A 92 -9.77 0.60 5.88
N ILE A 93 -10.44 0.60 7.02
CA ILE A 93 -10.43 -0.52 7.96
C ILE A 93 -11.86 -1.02 8.08
N ASN A 94 -12.08 -2.29 7.77
CA ASN A 94 -13.39 -2.92 7.75
C ASN A 94 -14.42 -2.13 6.92
N GLY A 95 -13.97 -1.63 5.75
CA GLY A 95 -14.81 -0.87 4.83
C GLY A 95 -15.00 0.60 5.19
N LYS A 96 -14.44 1.06 6.31
CA LYS A 96 -14.61 2.43 6.79
C LYS A 96 -13.33 3.24 6.56
N LEU A 97 -13.47 4.42 5.97
CA LEU A 97 -12.35 5.36 5.79
C LEU A 97 -11.84 5.83 7.16
N VAL A 98 -10.57 5.59 7.43
CA VAL A 98 -9.93 5.98 8.70
C VAL A 98 -8.84 7.01 8.54
N GLU A 99 -8.22 7.08 7.36
CA GLU A 99 -7.15 8.06 7.12
C GLU A 99 -7.03 8.37 5.63
N GLU A 100 -6.68 9.62 5.35
CA GLU A 100 -6.43 10.10 4.01
C GLU A 100 -5.12 10.88 3.98
N LEU A 101 -4.20 10.47 3.09
CA LEU A 101 -2.98 11.18 2.81
C LEU A 101 -3.19 12.03 1.55
N ASN A 102 -3.30 13.32 1.73
CA ASN A 102 -3.65 14.25 0.67
C ASN A 102 -2.49 14.43 -0.32
N ILE A 103 -2.81 14.51 -1.60
CA ILE A 103 -1.83 14.73 -2.67
C ILE A 103 -1.09 16.06 -2.54
N GLN A 104 -1.63 17.03 -1.84
CA GLN A 104 -0.98 18.33 -1.64
C GLN A 104 0.11 18.30 -0.58
N GLN A 105 0.24 17.24 0.20
CA GLN A 105 1.40 17.09 1.06
C GLN A 105 2.64 16.93 0.18
N ARG A 106 3.60 17.81 0.37
CA ARG A 106 4.82 17.86 -0.43
C ARG A 106 6.02 17.72 0.46
N PHE A 107 7.02 17.05 -0.05
CA PHE A 107 8.31 16.90 0.60
C PHE A 107 9.38 17.54 -0.28
N PHE A 108 10.40 18.08 0.35
CA PHE A 108 11.53 18.65 -0.36
C PHE A 108 12.64 17.61 -0.47
N ASP A 109 13.20 17.46 -1.66
CA ASP A 109 14.40 16.66 -1.85
C ASP A 109 15.65 17.45 -1.45
N LYS A 110 16.82 16.82 -1.65
CA LYS A 110 18.11 17.46 -1.28
C LYS A 110 18.42 18.72 -2.09
N GLU A 111 17.86 18.84 -3.28
CA GLU A 111 18.04 20.00 -4.16
C GLU A 111 16.97 21.09 -3.93
N GLY A 112 16.10 20.92 -2.95
CA GLY A 112 15.05 21.87 -2.65
C GLY A 112 13.84 21.79 -3.59
N LYS A 113 13.75 20.76 -4.43
CA LYS A 113 12.61 20.54 -5.30
C LYS A 113 11.51 19.83 -4.55
N THR A 114 10.27 20.24 -4.76
CA THR A 114 9.12 19.56 -4.18
C THR A 114 8.85 18.26 -4.93
N LYS A 115 8.68 17.19 -4.16
CA LYS A 115 8.22 15.89 -4.69
C LYS A 115 6.95 15.46 -3.99
N MET A 116 6.08 14.81 -4.75
CA MET A 116 4.91 14.14 -4.20
C MET A 116 5.23 12.67 -4.05
N ASN A 117 5.06 12.13 -2.86
CA ASN A 117 5.41 10.75 -2.54
C ASN A 117 4.19 9.89 -2.25
N TYR A 118 3.18 9.96 -3.12
CA TYR A 118 2.02 9.09 -3.04
C TYR A 118 2.08 8.00 -4.07
N VAL A 119 1.50 6.87 -3.72
CA VAL A 119 1.20 5.84 -4.71
C VAL A 119 -0.14 6.18 -5.34
N ARG A 120 -0.12 7.01 -6.39
CA ARG A 120 -1.31 7.41 -7.13
C ARG A 120 -1.67 6.44 -8.24
N THR A 121 -0.66 5.83 -8.80
CA THR A 121 -0.79 4.80 -9.82
C THR A 121 -0.13 3.54 -9.31
N LEU A 122 -0.49 2.42 -9.87
CA LEU A 122 0.09 1.15 -9.48
C LEU A 122 0.60 0.45 -10.73
N VAL A 123 1.84 0.01 -10.69
CA VAL A 123 2.46 -0.77 -11.77
C VAL A 123 2.47 -2.24 -11.37
N PHE A 124 1.99 -3.10 -12.24
CA PHE A 124 1.94 -4.53 -11.99
C PHE A 124 3.13 -5.26 -12.60
N PRO A 125 3.50 -6.44 -12.11
CA PRO A 125 2.79 -7.25 -11.13
C PRO A 125 2.96 -6.78 -9.68
N LEU A 126 2.03 -7.19 -8.81
CA LEU A 126 2.21 -7.14 -7.36
C LEU A 126 2.78 -8.48 -6.91
N GLU A 127 3.82 -8.44 -6.11
CA GLU A 127 4.46 -9.63 -5.58
C GLU A 127 4.48 -9.57 -4.05
N GLN A 128 4.20 -10.68 -3.42
CA GLN A 128 4.42 -10.80 -1.99
C GLN A 128 5.91 -10.64 -1.71
N ALA A 129 6.26 -9.71 -0.83
CA ALA A 129 7.63 -9.35 -0.57
C ALA A 129 8.08 -9.91 0.79
N GLY A 130 8.94 -10.93 0.71
CA GLY A 130 9.55 -11.48 1.91
C GLY A 130 8.59 -12.29 2.78
N GLU A 131 8.95 -12.44 4.03
CA GLU A 131 8.19 -13.19 5.01
C GLU A 131 7.61 -12.26 6.06
N PHE A 132 6.38 -12.55 6.45
CA PHE A 132 5.73 -11.85 7.56
C PHE A 132 4.97 -12.85 8.42
N LYS A 133 4.75 -12.47 9.69
CA LYS A 133 4.10 -13.33 10.68
C LYS A 133 2.58 -13.27 10.63
N SER A 134 2.03 -12.14 10.20
CA SER A 134 0.59 -11.95 10.04
C SER A 134 0.05 -12.88 8.95
N LYS A 135 -1.22 -13.27 9.08
CA LYS A 135 -1.89 -14.07 8.07
C LYS A 135 -2.66 -13.15 7.13
N ILE A 136 -2.33 -13.22 5.87
CA ILE A 136 -2.97 -12.42 4.82
C ILE A 136 -3.78 -13.33 3.92
N SER A 137 -5.01 -12.94 3.61
CA SER A 137 -5.90 -13.69 2.72
C SER A 137 -6.78 -12.73 1.92
N ASN A 138 -7.44 -13.27 0.89
CA ASN A 138 -8.39 -12.54 0.04
C ASN A 138 -7.81 -11.25 -0.56
N LEU A 139 -6.56 -11.31 -1.02
CA LEU A 139 -5.96 -10.16 -1.71
C LEU A 139 -6.67 -9.94 -3.05
N LYS A 140 -7.27 -8.77 -3.19
CA LYS A 140 -7.97 -8.36 -4.40
C LYS A 140 -7.48 -6.99 -4.83
N VAL A 141 -7.36 -6.80 -6.13
CA VAL A 141 -6.92 -5.53 -6.72
C VAL A 141 -7.98 -5.07 -7.69
N TYR A 142 -8.32 -3.82 -7.59
CA TYR A 142 -9.32 -3.17 -8.46
C TYR A 142 -8.69 -1.99 -9.16
N LYS A 143 -9.14 -1.73 -10.37
CA LYS A 143 -8.84 -0.51 -11.12
C LYS A 143 -10.12 0.28 -11.36
N LYS A 144 -9.97 1.55 -11.47
CA LYS A 144 -11.08 2.43 -11.77
C LYS A 144 -11.33 2.53 -13.28
#